data_65f32c865d663d17ae069775352bcfeb
#
_entry.id   65f32c865d663d17ae069775352bcfeb
#
_cell.length_a   1.000
_cell.length_b   1.000
_cell.length_c   1.000
_cell.angle_alpha   90.00
_cell.angle_beta   90.00
_cell.angle_gamma   90.00
#
_symmetry.space_group_name_H-M   'P 1'
#
loop_
_entity.id
_entity.type
_entity.pdbx_description
1 polymer ?
#
loop_
_entity_poly.entity_id
_entity_poly.type
_entity_poly.pdbx_seq_one_letter_code
_entity_poly.pdbx_strand_id
1 'polypeptide(L)'
;QGQMALVSQSGALCTALLDWAQDHNVGFSAIVSLGDAADVDFGDVLSYLALDPHTRSILLYVEGVRQARGFISGLRIAARLKPVVVIKAGRHAEGSRAAVSHSGALIGADDVFHAALRRAGAVRAYTIKQLFSAAEILSSRKYRVNGNRLAIVTNGGGPGVMAADRAAEMDVSLPDLSPQTLQALNAALPAHWSHGNPVDILGDAGPERYQQAVSLCLSDPGIDGVL
;
A
#
# COMPACT_ATOMS: atom_id res chain seq x y z
N GLN A 1 1.06 -20.13 -6.92
CA GLN A 1 1.95 -19.16 -7.61
C GLN A 1 1.29 -17.80 -7.65
N GLY A 2 2.02 -16.75 -7.30
CA GLY A 2 1.56 -15.35 -7.32
C GLY A 2 2.48 -14.47 -8.14
N GLN A 3 2.25 -13.15 -8.04
CA GLN A 3 2.95 -12.15 -8.85
C GLN A 3 3.65 -11.09 -7.99
N MET A 4 3.85 -11.38 -6.71
CA MET A 4 4.51 -10.49 -5.76
C MET A 4 5.87 -11.03 -5.37
N ALA A 5 6.89 -10.20 -5.34
CA ALA A 5 8.18 -10.56 -4.80
C ALA A 5 8.35 -10.04 -3.36
N LEU A 6 8.92 -10.85 -2.48
CA LEU A 6 9.37 -10.44 -1.16
C LEU A 6 10.89 -10.45 -1.14
N VAL A 7 11.49 -9.34 -0.72
CA VAL A 7 12.93 -9.23 -0.47
C VAL A 7 13.14 -8.78 0.96
N SER A 8 13.81 -9.58 1.76
CA SER A 8 13.95 -9.37 3.20
C SER A 8 15.36 -9.63 3.69
N GLN A 9 15.85 -8.80 4.60
CA GLN A 9 17.07 -9.09 5.37
C GLN A 9 16.80 -10.05 6.54
N SER A 10 15.52 -10.27 6.91
CA SER A 10 15.13 -11.21 7.95
C SER A 10 14.53 -12.48 7.36
N GLY A 11 15.21 -13.62 7.57
CA GLY A 11 14.68 -14.95 7.22
C GLY A 11 13.40 -15.30 8.00
N ALA A 12 13.34 -14.94 9.29
CA ALA A 12 12.17 -15.18 10.13
C ALA A 12 10.93 -14.44 9.61
N LEU A 13 11.09 -13.22 9.06
CA LEU A 13 9.99 -12.51 8.44
C LEU A 13 9.52 -13.18 7.15
N CYS A 14 10.44 -13.73 6.35
CA CYS A 14 10.06 -14.50 5.17
C CYS A 14 9.15 -15.68 5.55
N THR A 15 9.50 -16.42 6.59
CA THR A 15 8.70 -17.56 7.09
C THR A 15 7.34 -17.08 7.60
N ALA A 16 7.30 -16.04 8.45
CA ALA A 16 6.06 -15.51 9.00
C ALA A 16 5.09 -15.00 7.91
N LEU A 17 5.63 -14.35 6.87
CA LEU A 17 4.83 -13.89 5.75
C LEU A 17 4.34 -15.05 4.86
N LEU A 18 5.12 -16.11 4.71
CA LEU A 18 4.69 -17.32 4.01
C LEU A 18 3.54 -18.02 4.72
N ASP A 19 3.65 -18.19 6.03
CA ASP A 19 2.58 -18.80 6.85
C ASP A 19 1.29 -17.98 6.76
N TRP A 20 1.38 -16.68 6.94
CA TRP A 20 0.23 -15.78 6.80
C TRP A 20 -0.39 -15.84 5.38
N ALA A 21 0.45 -15.91 4.35
CA ALA A 21 0.03 -15.88 2.95
C ALA A 21 -0.81 -17.11 2.54
N GLN A 22 -0.60 -18.27 3.19
CA GLN A 22 -1.40 -19.47 2.95
C GLN A 22 -2.87 -19.24 3.32
N ASP A 23 -3.12 -18.64 4.48
CA ASP A 23 -4.47 -18.39 4.97
C ASP A 23 -5.21 -17.29 4.19
N HIS A 24 -4.44 -16.39 3.54
CA HIS A 24 -4.97 -15.21 2.83
C HIS A 24 -4.94 -15.34 1.30
N ASN A 25 -4.61 -16.52 0.76
CA ASN A 25 -4.49 -16.77 -0.69
C ASN A 25 -3.54 -15.79 -1.40
N VAL A 26 -2.49 -15.35 -0.71
CA VAL A 26 -1.44 -14.49 -1.24
C VAL A 26 -0.31 -15.36 -1.83
N GLY A 27 0.01 -15.15 -3.09
CA GLY A 27 1.06 -15.91 -3.79
C GLY A 27 2.27 -15.06 -4.15
N PHE A 28 3.43 -15.67 -4.19
CA PHE A 28 4.69 -15.02 -4.54
C PHE A 28 5.23 -15.51 -5.89
N SER A 29 5.89 -14.59 -6.62
CA SER A 29 6.74 -14.89 -7.78
C SER A 29 8.18 -15.21 -7.34
N ALA A 30 8.65 -14.52 -6.29
CA ALA A 30 9.97 -14.71 -5.71
C ALA A 30 9.97 -14.38 -4.22
N ILE A 31 10.79 -15.10 -3.46
CA ILE A 31 11.13 -14.77 -2.07
C ILE A 31 12.64 -14.81 -1.95
N VAL A 32 13.21 -13.67 -1.58
CA VAL A 32 14.66 -13.50 -1.47
C VAL A 32 15.00 -13.11 -0.04
N SER A 33 15.77 -13.95 0.64
CA SER A 33 16.38 -13.62 1.93
C SER A 33 17.82 -13.17 1.70
N LEU A 34 18.07 -11.86 1.90
CA LEU A 34 19.38 -11.25 1.66
C LEU A 34 20.34 -11.42 2.84
N GLY A 35 19.78 -11.55 4.07
CA GLY A 35 20.63 -11.51 5.27
C GLY A 35 21.49 -10.24 5.29
N ASP A 36 22.78 -10.38 5.49
CA ASP A 36 23.74 -9.26 5.58
C ASP A 36 24.11 -8.65 4.21
N ALA A 37 23.54 -9.12 3.11
CA ALA A 37 23.79 -8.62 1.75
C ALA A 37 25.30 -8.51 1.44
N ALA A 38 26.04 -9.62 1.58
CA ALA A 38 27.50 -9.62 1.48
C ALA A 38 27.99 -9.38 0.05
N ASP A 39 27.33 -9.97 -0.95
CA ASP A 39 27.63 -9.88 -2.37
C ASP A 39 26.48 -9.23 -3.14
N VAL A 40 25.32 -9.85 -3.12
CA VAL A 40 24.09 -9.31 -3.74
C VAL A 40 23.37 -8.41 -2.75
N ASP A 41 23.07 -7.17 -3.16
CA ASP A 41 22.35 -6.18 -2.34
C ASP A 41 20.92 -5.91 -2.91
N PHE A 42 20.14 -5.14 -2.17
CA PHE A 42 18.81 -4.68 -2.60
C PHE A 42 18.81 -4.06 -4.00
N GLY A 43 19.84 -3.29 -4.34
CA GLY A 43 19.94 -2.63 -5.64
C GLY A 43 19.95 -3.61 -6.81
N ASP A 44 20.69 -4.71 -6.66
CA ASP A 44 20.80 -5.78 -7.66
C ASP A 44 19.48 -6.52 -7.82
N VAL A 45 18.89 -6.95 -6.70
CA VAL A 45 17.61 -7.68 -6.69
C VAL A 45 16.46 -6.80 -7.21
N LEU A 46 16.41 -5.51 -6.82
CA LEU A 46 15.41 -4.58 -7.33
C LEU A 46 15.52 -4.35 -8.83
N SER A 47 16.75 -4.25 -9.35
CA SER A 47 17.00 -4.10 -10.79
C SER A 47 16.55 -5.33 -11.58
N TYR A 48 16.78 -6.52 -11.04
CA TYR A 48 16.31 -7.79 -11.60
C TYR A 48 14.77 -7.88 -11.57
N LEU A 49 14.15 -7.68 -10.39
CA LEU A 49 12.72 -7.80 -10.20
C LEU A 49 11.92 -6.73 -10.96
N ALA A 50 12.52 -5.58 -11.21
CA ALA A 50 11.90 -4.53 -12.04
C ALA A 50 11.56 -5.02 -13.45
N LEU A 51 12.42 -5.87 -14.02
CA LEU A 51 12.29 -6.42 -15.38
C LEU A 51 11.64 -7.81 -15.41
N ASP A 52 11.53 -8.51 -14.28
CA ASP A 52 10.93 -9.84 -14.22
C ASP A 52 9.44 -9.81 -14.61
N PRO A 53 9.00 -10.49 -15.69
CA PRO A 53 7.63 -10.47 -16.15
C PRO A 53 6.66 -11.18 -15.19
N HIS A 54 7.16 -12.05 -14.31
CA HIS A 54 6.36 -12.79 -13.34
C HIS A 54 6.08 -11.99 -12.07
N THR A 55 6.85 -10.93 -11.81
CA THR A 55 6.69 -10.06 -10.65
C THR A 55 5.90 -8.80 -11.03
N ARG A 56 4.84 -8.49 -10.31
CA ARG A 56 4.01 -7.27 -10.51
C ARG A 56 4.07 -6.28 -9.36
N SER A 57 4.50 -6.73 -8.19
CA SER A 57 4.68 -5.88 -7.02
C SER A 57 5.82 -6.41 -6.16
N ILE A 58 6.44 -5.53 -5.37
CA ILE A 58 7.63 -5.87 -4.58
C ILE A 58 7.42 -5.39 -3.15
N LEU A 59 7.64 -6.28 -2.20
CA LEU A 59 7.69 -5.97 -0.77
C LEU A 59 9.12 -6.03 -0.28
N LEU A 60 9.56 -5.02 0.46
CA LEU A 60 10.89 -4.96 1.05
C LEU A 60 10.82 -4.87 2.57
N TYR A 61 11.61 -5.70 3.24
CA TYR A 61 11.94 -5.54 4.65
C TYR A 61 13.43 -5.17 4.77
N VAL A 62 13.69 -3.98 5.28
CA VAL A 62 15.02 -3.38 5.32
C VAL A 62 15.42 -3.12 6.76
N GLU A 63 16.56 -3.65 7.20
CA GLU A 63 17.20 -3.35 8.47
C GLU A 63 18.28 -2.27 8.28
N GLY A 64 19.06 -2.39 7.22
CA GLY A 64 20.09 -1.42 6.84
C GLY A 64 20.43 -1.45 5.37
N VAL A 65 20.98 -0.37 4.86
CA VAL A 65 21.40 -0.25 3.46
C VAL A 65 22.90 -0.01 3.40
N ARG A 66 23.66 -0.94 2.84
CA ARG A 66 25.12 -0.81 2.71
C ARG A 66 25.52 0.08 1.54
N GLN A 67 24.90 -0.14 0.38
CA GLN A 67 25.19 0.59 -0.85
C GLN A 67 24.02 1.53 -1.20
N ALA A 68 23.96 2.69 -0.54
CA ALA A 68 22.84 3.63 -0.67
C ALA A 68 22.58 4.06 -2.13
N ARG A 69 23.62 4.26 -2.95
CA ARG A 69 23.48 4.65 -4.36
C ARG A 69 22.85 3.53 -5.19
N GLY A 70 23.31 2.30 -5.03
CA GLY A 70 22.76 1.11 -5.69
C GLY A 70 21.30 0.88 -5.30
N PHE A 71 21.00 0.94 -3.98
CA PHE A 71 19.65 0.84 -3.46
C PHE A 71 18.69 1.87 -4.07
N ILE A 72 19.05 3.15 -4.03
CA ILE A 72 18.18 4.22 -4.57
C ILE A 72 18.01 4.09 -6.09
N SER A 73 19.04 3.71 -6.82
CA SER A 73 18.95 3.51 -8.26
C SER A 73 18.02 2.36 -8.62
N GLY A 74 18.20 1.19 -8.00
CA GLY A 74 17.33 0.02 -8.19
C GLY A 74 15.89 0.31 -7.75
N LEU A 75 15.70 0.98 -6.60
CA LEU A 75 14.40 1.36 -6.09
C LEU A 75 13.64 2.28 -7.07
N ARG A 76 14.32 3.28 -7.62
CA ARG A 76 13.71 4.20 -8.60
C ARG A 76 13.31 3.50 -9.89
N ILE A 77 14.10 2.56 -10.36
CA ILE A 77 13.78 1.74 -11.54
C ILE A 77 12.55 0.89 -11.22
N ALA A 78 12.59 0.15 -10.10
CA ALA A 78 11.52 -0.74 -9.72
C ALA A 78 10.20 0.01 -9.47
N ALA A 79 10.22 1.11 -8.72
CA ALA A 79 9.01 1.87 -8.35
C ALA A 79 8.35 2.60 -9.54
N ARG A 80 9.09 2.85 -10.64
CA ARG A 80 8.50 3.36 -11.89
C ARG A 80 7.72 2.32 -12.67
N LEU A 81 8.07 1.06 -12.51
CA LEU A 81 7.50 -0.04 -13.29
C LEU A 81 6.48 -0.85 -12.49
N LYS A 82 6.63 -0.89 -11.16
CA LYS A 82 5.86 -1.76 -10.26
C LYS A 82 5.64 -1.08 -8.92
N PRO A 83 4.51 -1.32 -8.23
CA PRO A 83 4.36 -0.92 -6.83
C PRO A 83 5.45 -1.55 -5.96
N VAL A 84 6.12 -0.72 -5.18
CA VAL A 84 7.13 -1.16 -4.20
C VAL A 84 6.70 -0.67 -2.82
N VAL A 85 6.53 -1.58 -1.87
CA VAL A 85 6.19 -1.28 -0.48
C VAL A 85 7.38 -1.64 0.41
N VAL A 86 7.79 -0.71 1.25
CA VAL A 86 9.00 -0.85 2.06
C VAL A 86 8.68 -0.67 3.53
N ILE A 87 9.06 -1.62 4.36
CA ILE A 87 9.12 -1.48 5.81
C ILE A 87 10.59 -1.42 6.25
N LYS A 88 10.92 -0.49 7.14
CA LYS A 88 12.25 -0.34 7.73
C LYS A 88 12.20 -0.63 9.22
N ALA A 89 13.05 -1.55 9.67
CA ALA A 89 13.35 -1.75 11.08
C ALA A 89 14.32 -0.68 11.60
N GLY A 90 14.44 -0.53 12.91
CA GLY A 90 15.41 0.37 13.54
C GLY A 90 15.13 1.85 13.28
N ARG A 91 13.86 2.30 13.36
CA ARG A 91 13.47 3.70 13.09
C ARG A 91 13.86 4.68 14.21
N HIS A 92 13.87 4.20 15.43
CA HIS A 92 14.17 4.97 16.64
C HIS A 92 15.50 4.50 17.26
N ALA A 93 16.10 5.31 18.13
CA ALA A 93 17.40 5.03 18.72
C ALA A 93 17.50 3.65 19.39
N GLU A 94 16.44 3.22 20.08
CA GLU A 94 16.35 1.90 20.72
C GLU A 94 16.36 0.76 19.69
N GLY A 95 15.53 0.87 18.67
CA GLY A 95 15.47 -0.10 17.57
C GLY A 95 16.74 -0.11 16.72
N SER A 96 17.38 1.06 16.54
CA SER A 96 18.66 1.17 15.84
C SER A 96 19.76 0.44 16.57
N ARG A 97 19.87 0.60 17.90
CA ARG A 97 20.84 -0.15 18.74
C ARG A 97 20.61 -1.67 18.66
N ALA A 98 19.35 -2.10 18.73
CA ALA A 98 19.00 -3.50 18.59
C ALA A 98 19.39 -4.06 17.21
N ALA A 99 19.12 -3.34 16.14
CA ALA A 99 19.45 -3.78 14.79
C ALA A 99 20.97 -3.80 14.52
N VAL A 100 21.73 -2.83 15.02
CA VAL A 100 23.22 -2.84 14.94
C VAL A 100 23.79 -4.06 15.65
N SER A 101 23.28 -4.41 16.83
CA SER A 101 23.74 -5.59 17.57
C SER A 101 23.34 -6.93 16.90
N HIS A 102 22.25 -6.92 16.10
CA HIS A 102 21.73 -8.12 15.42
C HIS A 102 22.35 -8.33 14.04
N SER A 103 22.49 -7.29 13.22
CA SER A 103 22.92 -7.40 11.82
C SER A 103 24.22 -6.62 11.50
N GLY A 104 24.76 -5.85 12.45
CA GLY A 104 25.92 -4.99 12.21
C GLY A 104 25.66 -3.85 11.22
N ALA A 105 24.44 -3.66 10.77
CA ALA A 105 24.11 -2.68 9.75
C ALA A 105 24.15 -1.24 10.28
N LEU A 106 24.81 -0.34 9.55
CA LEU A 106 24.73 1.10 9.80
C LEU A 106 23.33 1.60 9.43
N ILE A 107 22.58 2.06 10.41
CA ILE A 107 21.23 2.59 10.24
C ILE A 107 21.31 4.09 10.07
N GLY A 108 21.00 4.57 8.86
CA GLY A 108 20.87 6.01 8.59
C GLY A 108 19.63 6.62 9.25
N ALA A 109 19.59 7.95 9.35
CA ALA A 109 18.47 8.70 9.90
C ALA A 109 17.15 8.32 9.18
N ASP A 110 16.10 8.08 9.97
CA ASP A 110 14.81 7.60 9.46
C ASP A 110 14.14 8.59 8.51
N ASP A 111 14.28 9.89 8.77
CA ASP A 111 13.74 10.97 7.93
C ASP A 111 14.39 10.99 6.55
N VAL A 112 15.71 10.77 6.49
CA VAL A 112 16.44 10.68 5.21
C VAL A 112 15.98 9.47 4.42
N PHE A 113 15.81 8.33 5.09
CA PHE A 113 15.29 7.12 4.44
C PHE A 113 13.86 7.33 3.94
N HIS A 114 13.00 7.95 4.74
CA HIS A 114 11.63 8.29 4.32
C HIS A 114 11.60 9.21 3.09
N ALA A 115 12.41 10.28 3.11
CA ALA A 115 12.51 11.21 1.98
C ALA A 115 13.02 10.50 0.71
N ALA A 116 13.98 9.57 0.85
CA ALA A 116 14.49 8.77 -0.25
C ALA A 116 13.42 7.86 -0.86
N LEU A 117 12.62 7.18 -0.04
CA LEU A 117 11.49 6.35 -0.52
C LEU A 117 10.47 7.19 -1.30
N ARG A 118 10.03 8.32 -0.74
CA ARG A 118 9.09 9.24 -1.42
C ARG A 118 9.62 9.71 -2.77
N ARG A 119 10.88 10.12 -2.84
CA ARG A 119 11.52 10.56 -4.10
C ARG A 119 11.68 9.44 -5.12
N ALA A 120 11.79 8.21 -4.67
CA ALA A 120 11.84 7.03 -5.54
C ALA A 120 10.46 6.58 -6.03
N GLY A 121 9.36 7.04 -5.39
CA GLY A 121 7.99 6.61 -5.68
C GLY A 121 7.61 5.31 -4.97
N ALA A 122 8.34 4.91 -3.93
CA ALA A 122 8.01 3.73 -3.13
C ALA A 122 7.10 4.10 -1.95
N VAL A 123 6.20 3.19 -1.60
CA VAL A 123 5.26 3.33 -0.47
C VAL A 123 5.93 2.81 0.80
N ARG A 124 5.78 3.55 1.89
CA ARG A 124 6.30 3.15 3.20
C ARG A 124 5.22 2.50 4.06
N ALA A 125 5.48 1.29 4.54
CA ALA A 125 4.77 0.66 5.65
C ALA A 125 5.50 0.92 6.98
N TYR A 126 4.75 1.16 8.05
CA TYR A 126 5.29 1.41 9.39
C TYR A 126 5.11 0.24 10.34
N THR A 127 4.25 -0.70 9.99
CA THR A 127 3.98 -1.91 10.77
C THR A 127 3.94 -3.13 9.86
N ILE A 128 4.18 -4.30 10.45
CA ILE A 128 4.04 -5.59 9.73
C ILE A 128 2.60 -5.77 9.23
N LYS A 129 1.60 -5.34 10.02
CA LYS A 129 0.19 -5.37 9.58
C LYS A 129 -0.03 -4.57 8.30
N GLN A 130 0.53 -3.37 8.20
CA GLN A 130 0.45 -2.56 6.97
C GLN A 130 1.14 -3.24 5.78
N LEU A 131 2.28 -3.89 6.01
CA LEU A 131 2.97 -4.66 4.96
C LEU A 131 2.10 -5.82 4.47
N PHE A 132 1.45 -6.54 5.37
CA PHE A 132 0.56 -7.66 5.04
C PHE A 132 -0.71 -7.19 4.32
N SER A 133 -1.33 -6.09 4.78
CA SER A 133 -2.47 -5.49 4.09
C SER A 133 -2.09 -5.02 2.67
N ALA A 134 -0.90 -4.45 2.50
CA ALA A 134 -0.41 -4.10 1.17
C ALA A 134 -0.19 -5.36 0.30
N ALA A 135 0.33 -6.45 0.87
CA ALA A 135 0.49 -7.72 0.19
C ALA A 135 -0.86 -8.26 -0.33
N GLU A 136 -1.88 -8.23 0.51
CA GLU A 136 -3.24 -8.67 0.16
C GLU A 136 -3.84 -7.84 -0.98
N ILE A 137 -3.80 -6.51 -0.87
CA ILE A 137 -4.30 -5.60 -1.90
C ILE A 137 -3.54 -5.79 -3.22
N LEU A 138 -2.22 -5.85 -3.19
CA LEU A 138 -1.39 -5.97 -4.39
C LEU A 138 -1.44 -7.37 -5.04
N SER A 139 -1.79 -8.41 -4.29
CA SER A 139 -2.03 -9.75 -4.83
C SER A 139 -3.35 -9.84 -5.59
N SER A 140 -4.31 -8.99 -5.24
CA SER A 140 -5.61 -8.93 -5.90
C SER A 140 -5.48 -8.26 -7.28
N ARG A 141 -5.85 -9.00 -8.34
CA ARG A 141 -5.86 -8.45 -9.70
C ARG A 141 -7.00 -7.43 -9.95
N LYS A 142 -7.90 -7.28 -8.99
CA LYS A 142 -9.16 -6.53 -9.14
C LYS A 142 -9.00 -5.03 -8.91
N TYR A 143 -7.94 -4.59 -8.24
CA TYR A 143 -7.80 -3.20 -7.82
C TYR A 143 -6.67 -2.51 -8.60
N ARG A 144 -7.00 -1.94 -9.75
CA ARG A 144 -6.15 -0.95 -10.43
C ARG A 144 -6.86 0.38 -10.37
N VAL A 145 -6.41 1.23 -9.46
CA VAL A 145 -6.83 2.64 -9.41
C VAL A 145 -5.81 3.44 -10.21
N ASN A 146 -6.27 4.16 -11.22
CA ASN A 146 -5.47 5.09 -12.01
C ASN A 146 -5.88 6.50 -11.63
N GLY A 147 -5.24 7.07 -10.61
CA GLY A 147 -5.53 8.40 -10.10
C GLY A 147 -5.63 8.44 -8.60
N ASN A 148 -6.05 9.59 -8.04
CA ASN A 148 -6.14 9.81 -6.61
C ASN A 148 -7.49 10.42 -6.16
N ARG A 149 -8.52 10.38 -7.02
CA ARG A 149 -9.85 10.91 -6.74
C ARG A 149 -10.72 9.81 -6.14
N LEU A 150 -11.00 9.91 -4.85
CA LEU A 150 -11.67 8.87 -4.06
C LEU A 150 -13.11 9.28 -3.72
N ALA A 151 -14.06 8.37 -3.86
CA ALA A 151 -15.33 8.42 -3.16
C ALA A 151 -15.30 7.48 -1.96
N ILE A 152 -15.86 7.90 -0.84
CA ILE A 152 -16.01 7.06 0.37
C ILE A 152 -17.49 6.74 0.51
N VAL A 153 -17.83 5.44 0.57
CA VAL A 153 -19.19 4.95 0.84
C VAL A 153 -19.21 4.30 2.21
N THR A 154 -20.03 4.81 3.09
CA THR A 154 -20.11 4.36 4.49
C THR A 154 -21.56 4.31 4.98
N ASN A 155 -21.85 3.44 5.94
CA ASN A 155 -23.13 3.45 6.65
C ASN A 155 -23.04 4.12 8.03
N GLY A 156 -21.98 4.90 8.26
CA GLY A 156 -21.79 5.61 9.52
C GLY A 156 -20.93 6.84 9.35
N GLY A 157 -21.41 7.99 9.84
CA GLY A 157 -20.72 9.27 9.71
C GLY A 157 -19.32 9.28 10.33
N GLY A 158 -19.15 8.69 11.52
CA GLY A 158 -17.84 8.62 12.21
C GLY A 158 -16.74 7.94 11.39
N PRO A 159 -16.91 6.71 10.92
CA PRO A 159 -15.98 6.05 10.01
C PRO A 159 -15.70 6.84 8.72
N GLY A 160 -16.74 7.49 8.16
CA GLY A 160 -16.59 8.34 6.98
C GLY A 160 -15.66 9.53 7.22
N VAL A 161 -15.82 10.22 8.34
CA VAL A 161 -14.95 11.35 8.75
C VAL A 161 -13.52 10.88 8.95
N MET A 162 -13.30 9.79 9.68
CA MET A 162 -11.95 9.24 9.90
C MET A 162 -11.26 8.82 8.60
N ALA A 163 -12.01 8.27 7.66
CA ALA A 163 -11.49 7.90 6.34
C ALA A 163 -11.15 9.14 5.51
N ALA A 164 -11.95 10.21 5.60
CA ALA A 164 -11.69 11.49 4.93
C ALA A 164 -10.43 12.17 5.49
N ASP A 165 -10.26 12.21 6.82
CA ASP A 165 -9.04 12.72 7.46
C ASP A 165 -7.80 11.95 6.97
N ARG A 166 -7.92 10.62 6.92
CA ARG A 166 -6.82 9.78 6.45
C ARG A 166 -6.50 9.99 4.96
N ALA A 167 -7.51 10.19 4.13
CA ALA A 167 -7.33 10.51 2.72
C ALA A 167 -6.56 11.83 2.55
N ALA A 168 -6.93 12.87 3.31
CA ALA A 168 -6.25 14.17 3.32
C ALA A 168 -4.78 14.04 3.75
N GLU A 169 -4.47 13.28 4.81
CA GLU A 169 -3.08 13.01 5.25
C GLU A 169 -2.23 12.31 4.18
N MET A 170 -2.86 11.57 3.27
CA MET A 170 -2.20 10.83 2.20
C MET A 170 -2.20 11.55 0.85
N ASP A 171 -2.62 12.81 0.80
CA ASP A 171 -2.79 13.59 -0.43
C ASP A 171 -3.76 12.90 -1.44
N VAL A 172 -4.75 12.15 -0.93
CA VAL A 172 -5.84 11.57 -1.73
C VAL A 172 -7.01 12.53 -1.78
N SER A 173 -7.42 12.90 -2.98
CA SER A 173 -8.50 13.87 -3.19
C SER A 173 -9.87 13.23 -2.95
N LEU A 174 -10.76 13.96 -2.27
CA LEU A 174 -12.18 13.65 -2.15
C LEU A 174 -12.98 14.72 -2.92
N PRO A 175 -13.11 14.60 -4.25
CA PRO A 175 -13.82 15.58 -5.03
C PRO A 175 -15.34 15.51 -4.78
N ASP A 176 -16.03 16.60 -5.10
CA ASP A 176 -17.48 16.58 -5.21
C ASP A 176 -17.92 15.60 -6.29
N LEU A 177 -19.02 14.90 -6.05
CA LEU A 177 -19.62 14.00 -7.04
C LEU A 177 -20.28 14.82 -8.15
N SER A 178 -20.30 14.28 -9.37
CA SER A 178 -20.94 14.93 -10.50
C SER A 178 -22.44 15.14 -10.25
N PRO A 179 -23.06 16.19 -10.84
CA PRO A 179 -24.50 16.43 -10.70
C PRO A 179 -25.35 15.21 -11.08
N GLN A 180 -24.93 14.45 -12.08
CA GLN A 180 -25.60 13.24 -12.53
C GLN A 180 -25.55 12.15 -11.48
N THR A 181 -24.38 11.94 -10.85
CA THR A 181 -24.20 10.97 -9.77
C THR A 181 -25.01 11.38 -8.53
N LEU A 182 -24.97 12.66 -8.15
CA LEU A 182 -25.78 13.18 -7.04
C LEU A 182 -27.28 12.97 -7.28
N GLN A 183 -27.78 13.23 -8.48
CA GLN A 183 -29.18 12.99 -8.84
C GLN A 183 -29.55 11.51 -8.74
N ALA A 184 -28.68 10.61 -9.24
CA ALA A 184 -28.90 9.17 -9.16
C ALA A 184 -28.89 8.65 -7.72
N LEU A 185 -27.95 9.14 -6.89
CA LEU A 185 -27.91 8.81 -5.47
C LEU A 185 -29.13 9.34 -4.70
N ASN A 186 -29.61 10.56 -5.01
CA ASN A 186 -30.83 11.10 -4.42
C ASN A 186 -32.08 10.28 -4.76
N ALA A 187 -32.11 9.64 -5.93
CA ALA A 187 -33.20 8.75 -6.32
C ALA A 187 -33.10 7.36 -5.69
N ALA A 188 -31.88 6.88 -5.39
CA ALA A 188 -31.61 5.54 -4.90
C ALA A 188 -31.53 5.43 -3.38
N LEU A 189 -31.16 6.52 -2.70
CA LEU A 189 -30.88 6.53 -1.27
C LEU A 189 -32.03 7.21 -0.48
N PRO A 190 -32.17 6.89 0.83
CA PRO A 190 -33.12 7.60 1.69
C PRO A 190 -32.83 9.10 1.77
N ALA A 191 -33.86 9.91 1.99
CA ALA A 191 -33.78 11.38 1.96
C ALA A 191 -32.73 12.03 2.90
N HIS A 192 -32.27 11.29 3.90
CA HIS A 192 -31.33 11.81 4.93
C HIS A 192 -29.88 11.33 4.72
N TRP A 193 -29.54 10.80 3.54
CA TRP A 193 -28.13 10.49 3.25
C TRP A 193 -27.29 11.78 3.17
N SER A 194 -25.97 11.70 3.19
CA SER A 194 -25.08 12.87 3.33
C SER A 194 -25.10 13.89 2.20
N HIS A 195 -25.66 13.57 1.05
CA HIS A 195 -25.72 14.42 -0.17
C HIS A 195 -24.35 14.92 -0.66
N GLY A 196 -23.28 14.17 -0.40
CA GLY A 196 -21.92 14.54 -0.76
C GLY A 196 -20.93 13.40 -0.63
N ASN A 197 -19.67 13.70 -0.75
CA ASN A 197 -18.57 12.78 -0.51
C ASN A 197 -17.85 13.14 0.80
N PRO A 198 -17.83 12.29 1.81
CA PRO A 198 -18.28 10.88 1.89
C PRO A 198 -19.79 10.67 1.70
N VAL A 199 -20.14 9.58 1.01
CA VAL A 199 -21.49 9.10 0.79
C VAL A 199 -21.93 8.26 1.99
N ASP A 200 -22.58 8.90 2.98
CA ASP A 200 -23.15 8.18 4.11
C ASP A 200 -24.54 7.68 3.76
N ILE A 201 -24.66 6.35 3.62
CA ILE A 201 -25.89 5.66 3.22
C ILE A 201 -26.75 5.21 4.39
N LEU A 202 -26.47 5.71 5.60
CA LEU A 202 -27.14 5.48 6.87
C LEU A 202 -26.95 4.07 7.48
N GLY A 203 -27.06 4.00 8.81
CA GLY A 203 -26.73 2.84 9.61
C GLY A 203 -27.59 1.58 9.38
N ASP A 204 -28.76 1.74 8.77
CA ASP A 204 -29.68 0.68 8.42
C ASP A 204 -29.45 0.09 7.00
N ALA A 205 -28.36 0.50 6.33
CA ALA A 205 -28.06 0.09 4.97
C ALA A 205 -27.77 -1.41 4.86
N GLY A 206 -28.54 -2.10 4.04
CA GLY A 206 -28.30 -3.47 3.62
C GLY A 206 -27.35 -3.57 2.41
N PRO A 207 -26.99 -4.80 2.00
CA PRO A 207 -26.06 -5.06 0.90
C PRO A 207 -26.45 -4.38 -0.42
N GLU A 208 -27.74 -4.35 -0.72
CA GLU A 208 -28.28 -3.77 -1.97
C GLU A 208 -28.02 -2.25 -2.04
N ARG A 209 -28.22 -1.53 -0.91
CA ARG A 209 -27.95 -0.09 -0.83
C ARG A 209 -26.47 0.20 -1.03
N TYR A 210 -25.59 -0.62 -0.43
CA TYR A 210 -24.14 -0.54 -0.69
C TYR A 210 -23.82 -0.77 -2.15
N GLN A 211 -24.36 -1.82 -2.76
CA GLN A 211 -24.12 -2.14 -4.17
C GLN A 211 -24.53 -0.99 -5.09
N GLN A 212 -25.70 -0.39 -4.86
CA GLN A 212 -26.17 0.76 -5.63
C GLN A 212 -25.25 1.97 -5.47
N ALA A 213 -24.96 2.37 -4.23
CA ALA A 213 -24.11 3.53 -3.96
C ALA A 213 -22.70 3.37 -4.54
N VAL A 214 -22.06 2.22 -4.31
CA VAL A 214 -20.72 1.91 -4.85
C VAL A 214 -20.75 1.93 -6.38
N SER A 215 -21.76 1.31 -7.02
CA SER A 215 -21.84 1.27 -8.48
C SER A 215 -22.03 2.67 -9.09
N LEU A 216 -22.84 3.52 -8.47
CA LEU A 216 -23.04 4.90 -8.91
C LEU A 216 -21.76 5.73 -8.76
N CYS A 217 -21.06 5.61 -7.64
CA CYS A 217 -19.78 6.28 -7.42
C CYS A 217 -18.68 5.80 -8.38
N LEU A 218 -18.60 4.50 -8.67
CA LEU A 218 -17.66 3.94 -9.65
C LEU A 218 -17.94 4.39 -11.09
N SER A 219 -19.18 4.75 -11.39
CA SER A 219 -19.59 5.24 -12.71
C SER A 219 -19.38 6.75 -12.87
N ASP A 220 -19.02 7.46 -11.80
CA ASP A 220 -18.76 8.90 -11.83
C ASP A 220 -17.41 9.19 -12.54
N PRO A 221 -17.39 10.01 -13.61
CA PRO A 221 -16.16 10.32 -14.34
C PRO A 221 -15.15 11.15 -13.51
N GLY A 222 -15.58 11.75 -12.41
CA GLY A 222 -14.74 12.48 -11.45
C GLY A 222 -14.08 11.58 -10.41
N ILE A 223 -14.37 10.27 -10.37
CA ILE A 223 -13.91 9.33 -9.34
C ILE A 223 -13.01 8.26 -9.97
N ASP A 224 -11.86 7.99 -9.34
CA ASP A 224 -10.90 6.97 -9.77
C ASP A 224 -11.03 5.69 -8.94
N GLY A 225 -11.58 5.79 -7.73
CA GLY A 225 -11.77 4.65 -6.83
C GLY A 225 -12.80 4.89 -5.75
N VAL A 226 -13.31 3.81 -5.15
CA VAL A 226 -14.29 3.84 -4.06
C VAL A 226 -13.75 3.03 -2.88
N LEU A 227 -13.83 3.60 -1.67
CA LEU A 227 -13.54 2.97 -0.38
C LEU A 227 -14.86 2.67 0.35
#